data_6354912d35437abcdee541c1f102477c
#
_entry.id   6354912d35437abcdee541c1f102477c
#
_cell.length_a   1.000
_cell.length_b   1.000
_cell.length_c   1.000
_cell.angle_alpha   90.00
_cell.angle_beta   90.00
_cell.angle_gamma   90.00
#
_symmetry.space_group_name_H-M   'P 1'
#
loop_
_entity.id
_entity.type
_entity.pdbx_description
1 polymer ?
#
loop_
_entity_poly.entity_id
_entity_poly.type
_entity_poly.pdbx_seq_one_letter_code
_entity_poly.pdbx_strand_id
1 'polypeptide(L)'
;MKAYERLLKYVAINTPCDETSNTTPSSKCQFDLANLLKDEMQLLGVSDIHLTEHCFLYGKLPATKGYENAPALGFIAHIDTVSDYCEHAIQPVITENYNGKDLPLGSSGLILSPDMFEHLKALTGHTLITTDGTTILGADDKAGIAEIMTLVEHLQSQQIPHGSICIAFTPDEEIGTGISLFDIDLFDANFAYTLDGSTEGNLQYENFNAASASFDIHGVSVHPGSAKDTMINACLLAMEINNQLPKHETPRDTAGYEGFYHLVHITGDCGSAHMDYIIRDHDNTEFQNRKNHLLSIAEQLNAKWGAGTVELCITDQYYNMKDIIEQNIHLIENAKSACERVGLIPNVSPIRGGTDGCHLSFRGLPCPDIGTGAHAYHGPYEHISAQSMDKVVDMVIELVKIYSTFSK
;
A
#
# COMPACT_ATOMS: atom_id res chain seq x y z
N MET A 1 11.24 -8.37 22.96
CA MET A 1 11.95 -8.63 21.69
C MET A 1 12.02 -7.33 20.92
N LYS A 2 13.07 -7.06 20.14
CA LYS A 2 13.12 -5.85 19.30
C LYS A 2 12.29 -6.05 18.02
N ALA A 3 11.82 -4.94 17.43
CA ALA A 3 11.00 -5.00 16.21
C ALA A 3 11.73 -5.69 15.04
N TYR A 4 12.99 -5.36 14.79
CA TYR A 4 13.78 -6.01 13.74
C TYR A 4 13.98 -7.53 13.98
N GLU A 5 14.04 -7.99 15.24
CA GLU A 5 14.15 -9.43 15.55
C GLU A 5 12.86 -10.17 15.21
N ARG A 6 11.70 -9.48 15.34
CA ARG A 6 10.41 -10.00 14.85
C ARG A 6 10.37 -10.02 13.33
N LEU A 7 10.77 -8.91 12.69
CA LEU A 7 10.84 -8.83 11.23
C LEU A 7 11.60 -10.02 10.65
N LEU A 8 12.79 -10.34 11.19
CA LEU A 8 13.59 -11.46 10.73
C LEU A 8 12.87 -12.82 10.81
N LYS A 9 11.97 -12.99 11.79
CA LYS A 9 11.15 -14.22 11.88
C LYS A 9 10.01 -14.20 10.86
N TYR A 10 9.38 -13.04 10.64
CA TYR A 10 8.21 -12.93 9.78
C TYR A 10 8.58 -13.01 8.31
N VAL A 11 9.70 -12.39 7.90
CA VAL A 11 10.19 -12.47 6.51
C VAL A 11 10.66 -13.88 6.13
N ALA A 12 11.01 -14.72 7.10
CA ALA A 12 11.32 -16.12 6.83
C ALA A 12 10.11 -16.96 6.37
N ILE A 13 8.89 -16.43 6.57
CA ILE A 13 7.65 -17.03 6.05
C ILE A 13 7.28 -16.29 4.77
N ASN A 14 7.33 -17.02 3.65
CA ASN A 14 7.01 -16.43 2.35
C ASN A 14 5.49 -16.33 2.17
N THR A 15 4.98 -15.14 1.86
CA THR A 15 3.54 -14.85 1.76
C THR A 15 3.18 -14.05 0.51
N PRO A 16 3.67 -14.41 -0.70
CA PRO A 16 3.33 -13.67 -1.89
C PRO A 16 1.84 -13.74 -2.18
N CYS A 17 1.27 -12.62 -2.65
CA CYS A 17 -0.06 -12.61 -3.24
C CYS A 17 -0.06 -13.32 -4.62
N ASP A 18 -1.25 -13.65 -5.13
CA ASP A 18 -1.45 -14.22 -6.46
C ASP A 18 -2.47 -13.36 -7.23
N GLU A 19 -1.99 -12.50 -8.11
CA GLU A 19 -2.81 -11.60 -8.92
C GLU A 19 -3.80 -12.33 -9.84
N THR A 20 -3.57 -13.62 -10.11
CA THR A 20 -4.44 -14.45 -10.96
C THR A 20 -5.57 -15.14 -10.18
N SER A 21 -5.51 -15.09 -8.86
CA SER A 21 -6.48 -15.72 -7.97
C SER A 21 -7.78 -14.92 -7.89
N ASN A 22 -8.89 -15.63 -7.75
CA ASN A 22 -10.22 -15.04 -7.50
C ASN A 22 -10.70 -15.33 -6.06
N THR A 23 -9.79 -15.72 -5.16
CA THR A 23 -10.12 -16.03 -3.76
C THR A 23 -9.38 -15.08 -2.82
N THR A 24 -9.92 -14.86 -1.60
CA THR A 24 -9.23 -14.18 -0.52
C THR A 24 -9.05 -15.17 0.64
N PRO A 25 -7.81 -15.43 1.12
CA PRO A 25 -6.58 -14.89 0.54
C PRO A 25 -6.30 -15.45 -0.86
N SER A 26 -5.60 -14.66 -1.67
CA SER A 26 -5.19 -15.03 -3.03
C SER A 26 -4.23 -16.21 -3.01
N SER A 27 -3.39 -16.31 -1.98
CA SER A 27 -2.49 -17.43 -1.74
C SER A 27 -2.66 -17.99 -0.32
N LYS A 28 -2.67 -19.32 -0.20
CA LYS A 28 -2.87 -20.00 1.09
C LYS A 28 -1.69 -19.86 2.06
N CYS A 29 -0.50 -19.55 1.56
CA CYS A 29 0.70 -19.38 2.40
C CYS A 29 0.59 -18.18 3.35
N GLN A 30 -0.29 -17.22 3.08
CA GLN A 30 -0.57 -16.12 4.00
C GLN A 30 -1.07 -16.62 5.38
N PHE A 31 -1.80 -17.74 5.42
CA PHE A 31 -2.20 -18.37 6.69
C PHE A 31 -1.02 -18.84 7.55
N ASP A 32 0.14 -19.13 6.97
CA ASP A 32 1.29 -19.58 7.74
C ASP A 32 1.79 -18.48 8.67
N LEU A 33 1.88 -17.24 8.16
CA LEU A 33 2.21 -16.07 8.97
C LEU A 33 1.06 -15.71 9.92
N ALA A 34 -0.20 -15.69 9.45
CA ALA A 34 -1.35 -15.37 10.27
C ALA A 34 -1.47 -16.31 11.50
N ASN A 35 -1.20 -17.61 11.35
CA ASN A 35 -1.22 -18.57 12.46
C ASN A 35 -0.08 -18.29 13.45
N LEU A 36 1.14 -18.00 12.97
CA LEU A 36 2.26 -17.62 13.85
C LEU A 36 1.93 -16.36 14.64
N LEU A 37 1.35 -15.34 13.99
CA LEU A 37 0.95 -14.08 14.64
C LEU A 37 -0.16 -14.32 15.66
N LYS A 38 -1.14 -15.16 15.36
CA LYS A 38 -2.20 -15.56 16.29
C LYS A 38 -1.63 -16.15 17.57
N ASP A 39 -0.68 -17.08 17.46
CA ASP A 39 -0.04 -17.69 18.60
C ASP A 39 0.79 -16.67 19.41
N GLU A 40 1.49 -15.76 18.74
CA GLU A 40 2.26 -14.71 19.40
C GLU A 40 1.35 -13.70 20.09
N MET A 41 0.22 -13.29 19.48
CA MET A 41 -0.79 -12.44 20.11
C MET A 41 -1.32 -13.05 21.42
N GLN A 42 -1.58 -14.38 21.45
CA GLN A 42 -2.01 -15.08 22.65
C GLN A 42 -0.94 -14.99 23.76
N LEU A 43 0.33 -15.20 23.40
CA LEU A 43 1.46 -15.12 24.35
C LEU A 43 1.64 -13.70 24.91
N LEU A 44 1.32 -12.67 24.13
CA LEU A 44 1.39 -11.27 24.52
C LEU A 44 0.15 -10.78 25.29
N GLY A 45 -0.84 -11.66 25.53
CA GLY A 45 -2.04 -11.32 26.31
C GLY A 45 -3.10 -10.55 25.56
N VAL A 46 -3.08 -10.58 24.23
CA VAL A 46 -4.17 -10.07 23.39
C VAL A 46 -5.39 -10.98 23.57
N SER A 47 -6.57 -10.42 23.68
CA SER A 47 -7.86 -11.10 23.78
C SER A 47 -8.63 -11.01 22.46
N ASP A 48 -9.78 -11.69 22.41
CA ASP A 48 -10.71 -11.65 21.28
C ASP A 48 -10.01 -11.88 19.93
N ILE A 49 -9.13 -12.90 19.90
CA ILE A 49 -8.33 -13.22 18.71
C ILE A 49 -9.19 -14.03 17.74
N HIS A 50 -9.40 -13.50 16.55
CA HIS A 50 -10.18 -14.11 15.48
C HIS A 50 -9.38 -14.20 14.19
N LEU A 51 -9.04 -15.40 13.75
CA LEU A 51 -8.52 -15.66 12.39
C LEU A 51 -9.69 -16.14 11.52
N THR A 52 -10.03 -15.34 10.51
CA THR A 52 -11.16 -15.64 9.63
C THR A 52 -10.78 -16.64 8.53
N GLU A 53 -11.79 -17.17 7.83
CA GLU A 53 -11.59 -18.03 6.64
C GLU A 53 -10.95 -17.27 5.45
N HIS A 54 -10.99 -15.95 5.48
CA HIS A 54 -10.35 -15.06 4.50
C HIS A 54 -8.97 -14.55 4.94
N CYS A 55 -8.37 -15.15 5.97
CA CYS A 55 -7.05 -14.81 6.50
C CYS A 55 -6.93 -13.44 7.19
N PHE A 56 -8.04 -12.76 7.51
CA PHE A 56 -7.98 -11.61 8.42
C PHE A 56 -7.74 -12.08 9.84
N LEU A 57 -6.74 -11.52 10.49
CA LEU A 57 -6.44 -11.80 11.89
C LEU A 57 -6.73 -10.56 12.74
N TYR A 58 -7.74 -10.66 13.60
CA TYR A 58 -8.12 -9.61 14.54
C TYR A 58 -7.72 -9.95 15.96
N GLY A 59 -7.48 -8.94 16.77
CA GLY A 59 -7.27 -9.09 18.21
C GLY A 59 -7.46 -7.78 18.95
N LYS A 60 -7.70 -7.86 20.26
CA LYS A 60 -7.96 -6.71 21.11
C LYS A 60 -7.11 -6.78 22.38
N LEU A 61 -6.39 -5.70 22.66
CA LEU A 61 -5.78 -5.48 23.96
C LEU A 61 -6.74 -4.60 24.77
N PRO A 62 -7.37 -5.13 25.85
CA PRO A 62 -8.34 -4.38 26.64
C PRO A 62 -7.73 -3.14 27.26
N ALA A 63 -8.53 -2.09 27.45
CA ALA A 63 -8.10 -0.87 28.11
C ALA A 63 -7.54 -1.16 29.51
N THR A 64 -6.50 -0.45 29.90
CA THR A 64 -6.01 -0.47 31.28
C THR A 64 -7.06 0.15 32.21
N LYS A 65 -7.09 -0.33 33.48
CA LYS A 65 -8.06 0.12 34.46
C LYS A 65 -8.02 1.66 34.62
N GLY A 66 -9.16 2.30 34.40
CA GLY A 66 -9.35 3.75 34.47
C GLY A 66 -9.24 4.46 33.12
N TYR A 67 -8.95 3.73 32.04
CA TYR A 67 -8.85 4.25 30.67
C TYR A 67 -9.91 3.67 29.73
N GLU A 68 -10.95 3.05 30.26
CA GLU A 68 -12.02 2.39 29.51
C GLU A 68 -12.86 3.37 28.66
N ASN A 69 -12.82 4.66 29.02
CA ASN A 69 -13.53 5.73 28.29
C ASN A 69 -12.67 6.38 27.18
N ALA A 70 -11.38 6.05 27.10
CA ALA A 70 -10.56 6.52 25.97
C ALA A 70 -11.03 5.85 24.68
N PRO A 71 -10.93 6.54 23.52
CA PRO A 71 -11.33 5.93 22.26
C PRO A 71 -10.50 4.67 21.97
N ALA A 72 -11.16 3.66 21.42
CA ALA A 72 -10.48 2.47 20.92
C ALA A 72 -9.65 2.83 19.68
N LEU A 73 -8.34 2.56 19.75
CA LEU A 73 -7.40 2.89 18.68
C LEU A 73 -6.97 1.61 17.95
N GLY A 74 -7.09 1.63 16.62
CA GLY A 74 -6.72 0.51 15.76
C GLY A 74 -5.32 0.67 15.17
N PHE A 75 -4.63 -0.46 14.99
CA PHE A 75 -3.40 -0.57 14.20
C PHE A 75 -3.53 -1.73 13.23
N ILE A 76 -3.17 -1.49 11.98
CA ILE A 76 -3.37 -2.42 10.87
C ILE A 76 -2.06 -2.52 10.08
N ALA A 77 -1.74 -3.72 9.61
CA ALA A 77 -0.63 -4.01 8.69
C ALA A 77 -0.99 -5.20 7.82
N HIS A 78 -0.43 -5.31 6.60
CA HIS A 78 -0.76 -6.42 5.74
C HIS A 78 0.21 -7.61 5.84
N ILE A 79 -0.32 -8.82 5.57
CA ILE A 79 0.40 -10.09 5.71
C ILE A 79 1.14 -10.46 4.42
N ASP A 80 0.52 -10.17 3.29
CA ASP A 80 1.03 -10.52 1.98
C ASP A 80 2.23 -9.67 1.57
N THR A 81 2.87 -10.06 0.51
CA THR A 81 3.90 -9.32 -0.21
C THR A 81 3.58 -9.38 -1.68
N VAL A 82 4.17 -8.50 -2.48
CA VAL A 82 4.15 -8.65 -3.95
C VAL A 82 4.69 -10.03 -4.34
N SER A 83 4.28 -10.52 -5.52
CA SER A 83 4.75 -11.79 -6.07
C SER A 83 6.11 -11.68 -6.77
N ASP A 84 6.53 -10.46 -7.13
CA ASP A 84 7.81 -10.20 -7.78
C ASP A 84 8.99 -10.57 -6.89
N TYR A 85 10.02 -11.17 -7.47
CA TYR A 85 11.24 -11.58 -6.75
C TYR A 85 10.98 -12.49 -5.52
N CYS A 86 9.93 -13.33 -5.58
CA CYS A 86 9.53 -14.25 -4.50
C CYS A 86 9.77 -15.73 -4.83
N GLU A 87 10.56 -16.05 -5.86
CA GLU A 87 10.79 -17.45 -6.28
C GLU A 87 11.55 -18.29 -5.25
N HIS A 88 12.20 -17.66 -4.28
CA HIS A 88 13.00 -18.33 -3.25
C HIS A 88 12.64 -17.82 -1.85
N ALA A 89 13.03 -18.60 -0.84
CA ALA A 89 12.93 -18.14 0.54
C ALA A 89 13.81 -16.91 0.77
N ILE A 90 13.25 -15.88 1.41
CA ILE A 90 13.94 -14.64 1.72
C ILE A 90 15.11 -14.92 2.67
N GLN A 91 16.29 -14.40 2.32
CA GLN A 91 17.53 -14.53 3.10
C GLN A 91 17.93 -13.14 3.60
N PRO A 92 17.42 -12.69 4.78
CA PRO A 92 17.77 -11.36 5.29
C PRO A 92 19.24 -11.29 5.66
N VAL A 93 19.89 -10.20 5.28
CA VAL A 93 21.30 -9.90 5.57
C VAL A 93 21.36 -8.72 6.53
N ILE A 94 22.08 -8.88 7.63
CA ILE A 94 22.25 -7.83 8.64
C ILE A 94 23.63 -7.21 8.47
N THR A 95 23.66 -5.89 8.28
CA THR A 95 24.87 -5.09 8.24
C THR A 95 24.90 -4.16 9.45
N GLU A 96 25.62 -4.53 10.47
CA GLU A 96 25.81 -3.70 11.66
C GLU A 96 26.70 -2.49 11.36
N ASN A 97 26.38 -1.35 11.96
CA ASN A 97 27.17 -0.12 11.90
C ASN A 97 27.50 0.27 10.43
N TYR A 98 26.45 0.39 9.61
CA TYR A 98 26.57 0.75 8.20
C TYR A 98 27.45 2.01 8.03
N ASN A 99 28.39 1.95 7.12
CA ASN A 99 29.45 2.97 6.99
C ASN A 99 29.10 4.13 6.03
N GLY A 100 27.86 4.17 5.50
CA GLY A 100 27.40 5.21 4.57
C GLY A 100 27.95 5.07 3.14
N LYS A 101 28.48 3.91 2.76
CA LYS A 101 29.04 3.63 1.43
C LYS A 101 28.27 2.52 0.73
N ASP A 102 28.68 2.25 -0.50
CA ASP A 102 28.16 1.15 -1.31
C ASP A 102 28.20 -0.18 -0.54
N LEU A 103 27.04 -0.86 -0.53
CA LEU A 103 26.83 -2.15 0.11
C LEU A 103 26.48 -3.19 -0.95
N PRO A 104 27.38 -4.14 -1.27
CA PRO A 104 27.05 -5.25 -2.15
C PRO A 104 25.98 -6.16 -1.55
N LEU A 105 24.96 -6.52 -2.34
CA LEU A 105 23.87 -7.41 -1.94
C LEU A 105 24.23 -8.86 -2.29
N GLY A 106 24.81 -9.55 -1.32
CA GLY A 106 25.22 -10.96 -1.49
C GLY A 106 26.12 -11.19 -2.70
N SER A 107 25.78 -12.20 -3.50
CA SER A 107 26.45 -12.55 -4.76
C SER A 107 25.68 -12.16 -6.03
N SER A 108 24.59 -11.41 -5.90
CA SER A 108 23.71 -11.02 -7.00
C SER A 108 24.38 -10.09 -8.03
N GLY A 109 25.45 -9.39 -7.61
CA GLY A 109 26.08 -8.32 -8.39
C GLY A 109 25.41 -6.96 -8.21
N LEU A 110 24.31 -6.87 -7.45
CA LEU A 110 23.64 -5.62 -7.12
C LEU A 110 24.40 -4.89 -6.00
N ILE A 111 24.36 -3.57 -6.06
CA ILE A 111 24.99 -2.69 -5.08
C ILE A 111 23.94 -1.70 -4.58
N LEU A 112 23.64 -1.74 -3.29
CA LEU A 112 22.85 -0.73 -2.62
C LEU A 112 23.74 0.49 -2.37
N SER A 113 23.54 1.56 -3.15
CA SER A 113 24.43 2.71 -3.21
C SER A 113 23.77 4.00 -2.76
N PRO A 114 24.44 4.83 -1.91
CA PRO A 114 23.98 6.17 -1.56
C PRO A 114 23.87 7.14 -2.75
N ASP A 115 24.47 6.83 -3.88
CA ASP A 115 24.32 7.61 -5.11
C ASP A 115 22.98 7.31 -5.81
N MET A 116 22.45 6.11 -5.62
CA MET A 116 21.12 5.70 -6.11
C MET A 116 20.04 6.02 -5.08
N PHE A 117 20.30 5.77 -3.80
CA PHE A 117 19.37 5.92 -2.68
C PHE A 117 19.93 6.90 -1.65
N GLU A 118 19.66 8.19 -1.84
CA GLU A 118 20.28 9.28 -1.07
C GLU A 118 20.03 9.18 0.44
N HIS A 119 18.88 8.65 0.86
CA HIS A 119 18.52 8.45 2.28
C HIS A 119 19.50 7.54 3.04
N LEU A 120 20.23 6.65 2.35
CA LEU A 120 21.26 5.81 2.96
C LEU A 120 22.36 6.62 3.67
N LYS A 121 22.61 7.85 3.27
CA LYS A 121 23.57 8.74 3.93
C LYS A 121 23.16 9.06 5.38
N ALA A 122 21.85 9.18 5.62
CA ALA A 122 21.30 9.42 6.95
C ALA A 122 21.35 8.17 7.83
N LEU A 123 21.40 6.97 7.25
CA LEU A 123 21.46 5.69 7.96
C LEU A 123 22.89 5.27 8.35
N THR A 124 23.89 6.14 8.19
CA THR A 124 25.27 5.87 8.63
C THR A 124 25.31 5.58 10.13
N GLY A 125 25.91 4.46 10.51
CA GLY A 125 25.94 3.98 11.89
C GLY A 125 24.77 3.11 12.31
N HIS A 126 23.74 2.99 11.47
CA HIS A 126 22.61 2.12 11.72
C HIS A 126 22.93 0.64 11.41
N THR A 127 22.11 -0.25 11.94
CA THR A 127 22.06 -1.64 11.52
C THR A 127 21.04 -1.75 10.39
N LEU A 128 21.52 -2.04 9.18
CA LEU A 128 20.68 -2.25 8.01
C LEU A 128 20.30 -3.73 7.90
N ILE A 129 19.05 -3.95 7.51
CA ILE A 129 18.52 -5.26 7.14
C ILE A 129 18.17 -5.18 5.66
N THR A 130 18.80 -6.04 4.87
CA THR A 130 18.64 -6.12 3.40
C THR A 130 18.37 -7.57 3.01
N THR A 131 18.19 -7.82 1.71
CA THR A 131 18.30 -9.18 1.14
C THR A 131 19.71 -9.42 0.60
N ASP A 132 19.93 -10.62 0.07
CA ASP A 132 21.12 -10.97 -0.73
C ASP A 132 21.05 -10.43 -2.18
N GLY A 133 20.01 -9.68 -2.52
CA GLY A 133 19.78 -9.11 -3.85
C GLY A 133 19.11 -10.07 -4.85
N THR A 134 18.62 -11.23 -4.41
CA THR A 134 17.89 -12.19 -5.27
C THR A 134 16.38 -12.18 -5.04
N THR A 135 15.93 -11.67 -3.89
CA THR A 135 14.52 -11.56 -3.51
C THR A 135 14.19 -10.15 -3.01
N ILE A 136 12.91 -9.86 -2.80
CA ILE A 136 12.48 -8.77 -1.91
C ILE A 136 12.90 -9.10 -0.46
N LEU A 137 12.84 -8.11 0.44
CA LEU A 137 12.97 -8.35 1.88
C LEU A 137 11.61 -8.71 2.50
N GLY A 138 10.52 -8.16 1.98
CA GLY A 138 9.17 -8.26 2.55
C GLY A 138 9.04 -7.42 3.83
N ALA A 139 9.81 -6.34 3.95
CA ALA A 139 9.60 -5.34 4.98
C ALA A 139 8.30 -4.58 4.76
N ASP A 140 7.89 -4.47 3.54
CA ASP A 140 6.54 -4.12 3.10
C ASP A 140 5.69 -5.41 3.07
N ASP A 141 4.76 -5.67 4.05
CA ASP A 141 4.56 -4.83 5.24
C ASP A 141 4.80 -5.61 6.56
N LYS A 142 5.70 -6.60 6.53
CA LYS A 142 6.06 -7.34 7.77
C LYS A 142 6.80 -6.48 8.78
N ALA A 143 7.28 -5.28 8.38
CA ALA A 143 7.82 -4.30 9.32
C ALA A 143 6.70 -3.70 10.17
N GLY A 144 5.60 -3.26 9.58
CA GLY A 144 4.43 -2.78 10.31
C GLY A 144 3.88 -3.84 11.26
N ILE A 145 3.78 -5.11 10.81
CA ILE A 145 3.41 -6.23 11.69
C ILE A 145 4.37 -6.32 12.89
N ALA A 146 5.69 -6.27 12.65
CA ALA A 146 6.69 -6.40 13.71
C ALA A 146 6.64 -5.22 14.70
N GLU A 147 6.36 -4.03 14.22
CA GLU A 147 6.22 -2.82 15.02
C GLU A 147 4.97 -2.87 15.88
N ILE A 148 3.81 -3.27 15.32
CA ILE A 148 2.56 -3.45 16.07
C ILE A 148 2.73 -4.51 17.18
N MET A 149 3.33 -5.65 16.86
CA MET A 149 3.55 -6.70 17.86
C MET A 149 4.56 -6.27 18.95
N THR A 150 5.51 -5.41 18.60
CA THR A 150 6.45 -4.84 19.58
C THR A 150 5.79 -3.77 20.43
N LEU A 151 4.90 -2.95 19.88
CA LEU A 151 4.03 -2.04 20.62
C LEU A 151 3.26 -2.81 21.69
N VAL A 152 2.57 -3.90 21.32
CA VAL A 152 1.79 -4.72 22.26
C VAL A 152 2.65 -5.24 23.41
N GLU A 153 3.83 -5.78 23.11
CA GLU A 153 4.76 -6.26 24.13
C GLU A 153 5.18 -5.13 25.08
N HIS A 154 5.47 -3.94 24.56
CA HIS A 154 5.86 -2.79 25.40
C HIS A 154 4.71 -2.30 26.27
N LEU A 155 3.48 -2.19 25.73
CA LEU A 155 2.31 -1.79 26.51
C LEU A 155 2.08 -2.71 27.71
N GLN A 156 2.22 -4.02 27.50
CA GLN A 156 2.04 -5.02 28.55
C GLN A 156 3.20 -5.08 29.53
N SER A 157 4.44 -5.20 29.04
CA SER A 157 5.61 -5.41 29.91
C SER A 157 5.97 -4.17 30.73
N GLN A 158 5.76 -2.97 30.19
CA GLN A 158 6.04 -1.70 30.86
C GLN A 158 4.82 -1.14 31.57
N GLN A 159 3.66 -1.81 31.49
CA GLN A 159 2.39 -1.38 32.09
C GLN A 159 2.00 0.06 31.69
N ILE A 160 2.15 0.40 30.40
CA ILE A 160 1.81 1.71 29.86
C ILE A 160 0.28 1.86 29.85
N PRO A 161 -0.30 2.92 30.48
CA PRO A 161 -1.73 3.15 30.46
C PRO A 161 -2.24 3.42 29.03
N HIS A 162 -3.34 2.76 28.64
CA HIS A 162 -3.93 2.89 27.30
C HIS A 162 -5.44 2.60 27.30
N GLY A 163 -6.17 3.17 26.36
CA GLY A 163 -7.51 2.74 25.98
C GLY A 163 -7.49 1.36 25.30
N SER A 164 -8.62 0.89 24.78
CA SER A 164 -8.62 -0.34 24.00
C SER A 164 -7.74 -0.18 22.76
N ILE A 165 -6.89 -1.18 22.48
CA ILE A 165 -6.08 -1.25 21.26
C ILE A 165 -6.63 -2.40 20.42
N CYS A 166 -7.06 -2.07 19.21
CA CYS A 166 -7.55 -3.04 18.23
C CYS A 166 -6.45 -3.31 17.22
N ILE A 167 -6.22 -4.57 16.89
CA ILE A 167 -5.14 -5.02 16.00
C ILE A 167 -5.77 -5.78 14.85
N ALA A 168 -5.38 -5.51 13.65
CA ALA A 168 -5.73 -6.33 12.51
C ALA A 168 -4.53 -6.55 11.58
N PHE A 169 -4.43 -7.78 11.07
CA PHE A 169 -3.51 -8.10 10.00
C PHE A 169 -4.32 -8.58 8.80
N THR A 170 -4.09 -7.94 7.64
CA THR A 170 -4.92 -8.05 6.44
C THR A 170 -4.24 -8.86 5.35
N PRO A 171 -4.97 -9.66 4.56
CA PRO A 171 -4.46 -10.33 3.37
C PRO A 171 -4.67 -9.48 2.12
N ASP A 172 -3.87 -9.74 1.07
CA ASP A 172 -4.09 -9.28 -0.31
C ASP A 172 -4.17 -7.76 -0.49
N GLU A 173 -3.43 -7.00 0.33
CA GLU A 173 -3.30 -5.55 0.18
C GLU A 173 -2.65 -5.20 -1.15
N GLU A 174 -1.55 -5.87 -1.50
CA GLU A 174 -0.71 -5.63 -2.67
C GLU A 174 -1.44 -5.77 -4.01
N ILE A 175 -2.57 -6.47 -4.01
CA ILE A 175 -3.45 -6.58 -5.18
C ILE A 175 -4.78 -5.84 -5.00
N GLY A 176 -4.99 -5.17 -3.85
CA GLY A 176 -6.12 -4.31 -3.58
C GLY A 176 -7.48 -5.02 -3.52
N THR A 177 -7.53 -6.31 -3.23
CA THR A 177 -8.78 -7.10 -3.33
C THR A 177 -9.37 -7.51 -1.99
N GLY A 178 -8.54 -7.78 -0.98
CA GLY A 178 -8.98 -8.36 0.30
C GLY A 178 -9.83 -7.43 1.16
N ILE A 179 -9.49 -6.17 1.22
CA ILE A 179 -9.98 -5.21 2.21
C ILE A 179 -11.51 -5.00 2.23
N SER A 180 -12.20 -5.31 1.14
CA SER A 180 -13.67 -5.26 1.09
C SER A 180 -14.34 -6.22 2.07
N LEU A 181 -13.66 -7.30 2.46
CA LEU A 181 -14.10 -8.32 3.40
C LEU A 181 -13.70 -8.03 4.85
N PHE A 182 -12.99 -6.94 5.11
CA PHE A 182 -12.62 -6.53 6.47
C PHE A 182 -13.88 -6.28 7.32
N ASP A 183 -13.94 -6.88 8.50
CA ASP A 183 -15.07 -6.75 9.42
C ASP A 183 -14.82 -5.59 10.41
N ILE A 184 -15.40 -4.41 10.09
CA ILE A 184 -15.25 -3.20 10.91
C ILE A 184 -15.90 -3.36 12.28
N ASP A 185 -17.05 -4.06 12.35
CA ASP A 185 -17.77 -4.27 13.61
C ASP A 185 -16.97 -5.21 14.54
N LEU A 186 -16.36 -6.26 13.98
CA LEU A 186 -15.48 -7.16 14.73
C LEU A 186 -14.18 -6.44 15.17
N PHE A 187 -13.63 -5.56 14.36
CA PHE A 187 -12.44 -4.78 14.69
C PHE A 187 -12.70 -3.78 15.83
N ASP A 188 -13.88 -3.17 15.86
CA ASP A 188 -14.43 -2.34 16.94
C ASP A 188 -13.49 -1.19 17.39
N ALA A 189 -12.82 -0.52 16.45
CA ALA A 189 -12.01 0.66 16.67
C ALA A 189 -12.78 1.94 16.32
N ASN A 190 -12.53 3.04 17.06
CA ASN A 190 -13.09 4.35 16.73
C ASN A 190 -12.31 5.04 15.61
N PHE A 191 -11.00 4.81 15.57
CA PHE A 191 -10.03 5.31 14.61
C PHE A 191 -8.96 4.26 14.42
N ALA A 192 -8.29 4.29 13.28
CA ALA A 192 -7.15 3.39 13.06
C ALA A 192 -5.99 4.10 12.35
N TYR A 193 -4.85 3.44 12.32
CA TYR A 193 -3.70 3.76 11.48
C TYR A 193 -3.23 2.46 10.81
N THR A 194 -2.94 2.50 9.53
CA THR A 194 -2.06 1.49 8.93
C THR A 194 -0.62 1.84 9.28
N LEU A 195 0.18 0.84 9.59
CA LEU A 195 1.64 0.96 9.60
C LEU A 195 2.10 0.27 8.33
N ASP A 196 2.45 1.08 7.31
CA ASP A 196 2.71 0.55 5.98
C ASP A 196 3.72 1.42 5.22
N GLY A 197 4.61 0.76 4.48
CA GLY A 197 5.61 1.36 3.60
C GLY A 197 6.31 2.60 4.18
N SER A 198 6.98 3.36 3.34
CA SER A 198 7.47 4.73 3.59
C SER A 198 8.47 4.93 4.74
N THR A 199 9.12 6.09 4.76
CA THR A 199 10.13 6.50 5.76
C THR A 199 9.51 6.72 7.14
N GLU A 200 10.24 6.45 8.21
CA GLU A 200 9.82 6.75 9.58
C GLU A 200 9.49 8.25 9.76
N GLY A 201 8.37 8.53 10.43
CA GLY A 201 7.85 9.89 10.60
C GLY A 201 7.07 10.43 9.40
N ASN A 202 6.93 9.65 8.34
CA ASN A 202 6.00 9.97 7.25
C ASN A 202 4.57 9.66 7.66
N LEU A 203 3.67 10.60 7.38
CA LEU A 203 2.25 10.52 7.67
C LEU A 203 1.50 10.78 6.38
N GLN A 204 0.61 9.87 6.01
CA GLN A 204 -0.05 9.95 4.71
C GLN A 204 -1.56 9.82 4.89
N TYR A 205 -2.30 10.80 4.36
CA TYR A 205 -3.76 10.85 4.42
C TYR A 205 -4.40 11.37 3.13
N GLU A 206 -3.57 11.53 2.11
CA GLU A 206 -3.99 11.85 0.76
C GLU A 206 -3.48 10.76 -0.17
N ASN A 207 -4.37 10.11 -0.88
CA ASN A 207 -4.05 9.09 -1.87
C ASN A 207 -4.68 9.45 -3.22
N PHE A 208 -4.35 8.75 -4.29
CA PHE A 208 -5.02 8.96 -5.56
C PHE A 208 -6.52 8.60 -5.49
N ASN A 209 -7.35 9.30 -6.28
CA ASN A 209 -8.54 8.72 -6.86
C ASN A 209 -8.12 7.82 -8.02
N ALA A 210 -8.72 6.66 -8.16
CA ALA A 210 -8.32 5.63 -9.09
C ALA A 210 -9.48 5.06 -9.89
N ALA A 211 -9.27 4.89 -11.19
CA ALA A 211 -10.15 4.14 -12.08
C ALA A 211 -9.34 3.31 -13.06
N SER A 212 -9.94 2.24 -13.55
CA SER A 212 -9.54 1.53 -14.76
C SER A 212 -10.43 1.96 -15.93
N ALA A 213 -9.87 1.94 -17.12
CA ALA A 213 -10.62 2.19 -18.36
C ALA A 213 -10.22 1.18 -19.43
N SER A 214 -11.20 0.48 -19.98
CA SER A 214 -11.01 -0.55 -20.97
C SER A 214 -11.68 -0.14 -22.28
N PHE A 215 -10.94 -0.14 -23.38
CA PHE A 215 -11.44 0.13 -24.72
C PHE A 215 -11.49 -1.16 -25.52
N ASP A 216 -12.67 -1.53 -25.99
CA ASP A 216 -12.86 -2.54 -27.03
C ASP A 216 -13.16 -1.84 -28.36
N ILE A 217 -12.33 -2.11 -29.38
CA ILE A 217 -12.36 -1.41 -30.65
C ILE A 217 -12.70 -2.41 -31.74
N HIS A 218 -13.77 -2.13 -32.48
CA HIS A 218 -14.31 -2.98 -33.54
C HIS A 218 -13.98 -2.41 -34.93
N GLY A 219 -13.09 -3.08 -35.64
CA GLY A 219 -12.71 -2.71 -37.01
C GLY A 219 -13.52 -3.43 -38.08
N VAL A 220 -13.31 -3.04 -39.31
CA VAL A 220 -13.82 -3.73 -40.52
C VAL A 220 -12.64 -4.17 -41.36
N SER A 221 -12.30 -5.46 -41.29
CA SER A 221 -11.20 -6.03 -42.05
C SER A 221 -11.66 -6.46 -43.44
N VAL A 222 -11.00 -5.96 -44.48
CA VAL A 222 -11.21 -6.32 -45.87
C VAL A 222 -9.87 -6.45 -46.58
N HIS A 223 -9.84 -7.03 -47.79
CA HIS A 223 -8.61 -7.14 -48.56
C HIS A 223 -7.98 -5.77 -48.83
N PRO A 224 -6.70 -5.53 -48.50
CA PRO A 224 -6.08 -4.20 -48.58
C PRO A 224 -6.17 -3.52 -49.92
N GLY A 225 -6.11 -4.29 -51.00
CA GLY A 225 -6.24 -3.78 -52.40
C GLY A 225 -7.63 -3.22 -52.76
N SER A 226 -8.67 -3.54 -51.97
CA SER A 226 -10.05 -3.07 -52.14
C SER A 226 -10.61 -2.36 -50.92
N ALA A 227 -9.74 -1.91 -50.03
CA ALA A 227 -10.09 -1.39 -48.71
C ALA A 227 -10.55 0.08 -48.69
N LYS A 228 -10.44 0.79 -49.84
CA LYS A 228 -10.80 2.21 -49.91
C LYS A 228 -12.24 2.44 -49.47
N ASP A 229 -12.42 3.37 -48.56
CA ASP A 229 -13.71 3.81 -48.00
C ASP A 229 -14.54 2.68 -47.31
N THR A 230 -13.89 1.51 -47.02
CA THR A 230 -14.56 0.36 -46.37
C THR A 230 -13.82 -0.12 -45.14
N MET A 231 -12.48 -0.20 -45.19
CA MET A 231 -11.70 -0.71 -44.06
C MET A 231 -11.71 0.26 -42.88
N ILE A 232 -11.96 -0.29 -41.71
CA ILE A 232 -11.73 0.37 -40.42
C ILE A 232 -10.67 -0.46 -39.68
N ASN A 233 -9.48 0.08 -39.51
CA ASN A 233 -8.39 -0.64 -38.87
C ASN A 233 -8.38 -0.33 -37.35
N ALA A 234 -8.73 -1.34 -36.55
CA ALA A 234 -8.83 -1.19 -35.07
C ALA A 234 -7.49 -0.82 -34.44
N CYS A 235 -6.37 -1.35 -34.91
CA CYS A 235 -5.05 -0.94 -34.38
C CYS A 235 -4.74 0.54 -34.64
N LEU A 236 -5.16 1.09 -35.78
CA LEU A 236 -4.97 2.53 -36.04
C LEU A 236 -5.87 3.40 -35.17
N LEU A 237 -7.09 2.93 -34.87
CA LEU A 237 -7.97 3.61 -33.92
C LEU A 237 -7.41 3.56 -32.49
N ALA A 238 -6.83 2.45 -32.07
CA ALA A 238 -6.13 2.34 -30.79
C ALA A 238 -5.00 3.39 -30.67
N MET A 239 -4.20 3.55 -31.72
CA MET A 239 -3.19 4.60 -31.78
C MET A 239 -3.80 6.00 -31.79
N GLU A 240 -4.94 6.22 -32.47
CA GLU A 240 -5.66 7.50 -32.49
C GLU A 240 -6.18 7.87 -31.09
N ILE A 241 -6.68 6.90 -30.32
CA ILE A 241 -7.09 7.08 -28.92
C ILE A 241 -5.90 7.54 -28.08
N ASN A 242 -4.81 6.79 -28.09
CA ASN A 242 -3.63 7.11 -27.29
C ASN A 242 -3.01 8.47 -27.67
N ASN A 243 -3.03 8.84 -28.95
CA ASN A 243 -2.48 10.10 -29.43
C ASN A 243 -3.31 11.34 -29.03
N GLN A 244 -4.57 11.17 -28.61
CA GLN A 244 -5.41 12.25 -28.10
C GLN A 244 -5.18 12.51 -26.60
N LEU A 245 -4.48 11.62 -25.87
CA LEU A 245 -4.13 11.82 -24.48
C LEU A 245 -2.92 12.76 -24.33
N PRO A 246 -2.84 13.51 -23.23
CA PRO A 246 -1.71 14.37 -22.95
C PRO A 246 -0.39 13.59 -22.84
N LYS A 247 0.61 13.95 -23.62
CA LYS A 247 1.85 13.17 -23.79
C LYS A 247 2.72 13.08 -22.52
N HIS A 248 2.60 14.06 -21.63
CA HIS A 248 3.43 14.17 -20.42
C HIS A 248 2.65 13.84 -19.14
N GLU A 249 1.41 13.39 -19.27
CA GLU A 249 0.61 12.92 -18.13
C GLU A 249 0.70 11.39 -18.03
N THR A 250 1.92 10.91 -17.82
CA THR A 250 2.25 9.48 -17.69
C THR A 250 2.97 9.24 -16.36
N PRO A 251 3.02 8.01 -15.84
CA PRO A 251 3.77 7.70 -14.62
C PRO A 251 5.24 8.13 -14.67
N ARG A 252 5.85 8.10 -15.88
CA ARG A 252 7.24 8.49 -16.07
C ARG A 252 7.47 10.00 -15.93
N ASP A 253 6.48 10.81 -16.31
CA ASP A 253 6.63 12.26 -16.46
C ASP A 253 5.98 13.04 -15.31
N THR A 254 5.31 12.35 -14.36
CA THR A 254 4.54 12.98 -13.26
C THR A 254 5.10 12.61 -11.89
N ALA A 255 4.97 13.54 -10.92
CA ALA A 255 5.41 13.38 -9.54
C ALA A 255 4.45 14.07 -8.56
N GLY A 256 4.60 13.82 -7.25
CA GLY A 256 3.81 14.46 -6.21
C GLY A 256 2.30 14.29 -6.44
N TYR A 257 1.58 15.39 -6.55
CA TYR A 257 0.13 15.43 -6.73
C TYR A 257 -0.35 15.29 -8.19
N GLU A 258 0.58 15.26 -9.15
CA GLU A 258 0.22 15.23 -10.57
C GLU A 258 -0.41 13.87 -10.95
N GLY A 259 -1.58 13.93 -11.58
CA GLY A 259 -2.29 12.77 -12.08
C GLY A 259 -1.78 12.27 -13.44
N PHE A 260 -2.20 11.08 -13.84
CA PHE A 260 -1.75 10.46 -15.09
C PHE A 260 -2.78 9.52 -15.72
N TYR A 261 -2.54 9.21 -17.01
CA TYR A 261 -3.05 8.04 -17.72
C TYR A 261 -1.90 7.06 -17.94
N HIS A 262 -2.12 5.79 -17.68
CA HIS A 262 -1.13 4.76 -17.95
C HIS A 262 -1.74 3.63 -18.75
N LEU A 263 -1.26 3.45 -20.00
CA LEU A 263 -1.59 2.30 -20.83
C LEU A 263 -0.88 1.07 -20.26
N VAL A 264 -1.66 0.14 -19.71
CA VAL A 264 -1.14 -1.08 -19.06
C VAL A 264 -1.03 -2.21 -20.07
N HIS A 265 -2.05 -2.34 -20.93
CA HIS A 265 -2.12 -3.43 -21.91
C HIS A 265 -2.69 -2.95 -23.23
N ILE A 266 -2.18 -3.51 -24.31
CA ILE A 266 -2.71 -3.34 -25.66
C ILE A 266 -2.51 -4.61 -26.48
N THR A 267 -3.57 -5.03 -27.18
CA THR A 267 -3.51 -6.12 -28.15
C THR A 267 -4.45 -5.82 -29.30
N GLY A 268 -4.21 -6.41 -30.48
CA GLY A 268 -5.15 -6.26 -31.58
C GLY A 268 -4.60 -6.56 -32.96
N ASP A 269 -5.53 -6.50 -33.91
CA ASP A 269 -5.29 -6.58 -35.34
C ASP A 269 -6.17 -5.57 -36.12
N CYS A 270 -6.34 -5.78 -37.43
CA CYS A 270 -7.18 -4.89 -38.24
C CYS A 270 -8.67 -4.97 -37.86
N GLY A 271 -9.15 -6.14 -37.43
CA GLY A 271 -10.56 -6.40 -37.14
C GLY A 271 -10.99 -6.05 -35.72
N SER A 272 -10.07 -6.12 -34.74
CA SER A 272 -10.34 -5.80 -33.37
C SER A 272 -9.08 -5.35 -32.62
N ALA A 273 -9.24 -4.49 -31.62
CA ALA A 273 -8.17 -4.15 -30.69
C ALA A 273 -8.74 -3.92 -29.30
N HIS A 274 -7.90 -4.14 -28.30
CA HIS A 274 -8.23 -3.94 -26.90
C HIS A 274 -7.12 -3.14 -26.20
N MET A 275 -7.49 -2.22 -25.31
CA MET A 275 -6.56 -1.39 -24.55
C MET A 275 -7.05 -1.25 -23.11
N ASP A 276 -6.15 -1.43 -22.13
CA ASP A 276 -6.42 -1.15 -20.72
C ASP A 276 -5.58 0.01 -20.23
N TYR A 277 -6.25 0.95 -19.58
CA TYR A 277 -5.64 2.09 -18.90
C TYR A 277 -5.96 2.07 -17.41
N ILE A 278 -5.04 2.59 -16.62
CA ILE A 278 -5.33 3.08 -15.28
C ILE A 278 -5.28 4.61 -15.28
N ILE A 279 -6.19 5.21 -14.52
CA ILE A 279 -6.36 6.65 -14.37
C ILE A 279 -6.13 6.99 -12.91
N ARG A 280 -5.30 7.98 -12.63
CA ARG A 280 -4.96 8.43 -11.29
C ARG A 280 -4.96 9.95 -11.21
N ASP A 281 -5.53 10.50 -10.15
CA ASP A 281 -5.40 11.92 -9.79
C ASP A 281 -5.74 12.13 -8.32
N HIS A 282 -5.02 13.03 -7.63
CA HIS A 282 -5.35 13.38 -6.24
C HIS A 282 -6.58 14.30 -6.16
N ASP A 283 -6.73 15.21 -7.13
CA ASP A 283 -7.88 16.10 -7.20
C ASP A 283 -9.08 15.38 -7.84
N ASN A 284 -10.22 15.37 -7.14
CA ASN A 284 -11.42 14.69 -7.65
C ASN A 284 -12.00 15.37 -8.90
N THR A 285 -11.85 16.69 -9.04
CA THR A 285 -12.34 17.41 -10.23
C THR A 285 -11.50 17.02 -11.44
N GLU A 286 -10.18 17.01 -11.32
CA GLU A 286 -9.28 16.59 -12.39
C GLU A 286 -9.45 15.09 -12.70
N PHE A 287 -9.67 14.26 -11.69
CA PHE A 287 -10.00 12.84 -11.89
C PHE A 287 -11.27 12.66 -12.74
N GLN A 288 -12.35 13.40 -12.46
CA GLN A 288 -13.56 13.37 -13.28
C GLN A 288 -13.29 13.93 -14.70
N ASN A 289 -12.49 15.00 -14.82
CA ASN A 289 -12.10 15.57 -16.12
C ASN A 289 -11.35 14.53 -16.97
N ARG A 290 -10.46 13.75 -16.36
CA ARG A 290 -9.75 12.66 -17.05
C ARG A 290 -10.71 11.59 -17.59
N LYS A 291 -11.66 11.14 -16.79
CA LYS A 291 -12.67 10.16 -17.22
C LYS A 291 -13.54 10.73 -18.36
N ASN A 292 -13.99 11.98 -18.21
CA ASN A 292 -14.79 12.64 -19.23
C ASN A 292 -14.02 12.84 -20.55
N HIS A 293 -12.71 13.04 -20.48
CA HIS A 293 -11.87 13.10 -21.69
C HIS A 293 -11.87 11.79 -22.45
N LEU A 294 -11.73 10.64 -21.78
CA LEU A 294 -11.80 9.33 -22.42
C LEU A 294 -13.18 9.06 -23.04
N LEU A 295 -14.27 9.42 -22.35
CA LEU A 295 -15.62 9.33 -22.88
C LEU A 295 -15.78 10.17 -24.15
N SER A 296 -15.28 11.42 -24.14
CA SER A 296 -15.32 12.30 -25.31
C SER A 296 -14.56 11.73 -26.51
N ILE A 297 -13.40 11.09 -26.29
CA ILE A 297 -12.63 10.42 -27.34
C ILE A 297 -13.45 9.27 -27.95
N ALA A 298 -14.06 8.43 -27.14
CA ALA A 298 -14.89 7.32 -27.61
C ALA A 298 -16.11 7.83 -28.41
N GLU A 299 -16.78 8.87 -27.94
CA GLU A 299 -17.91 9.50 -28.63
C GLU A 299 -17.51 10.09 -29.98
N GLN A 300 -16.37 10.80 -30.06
CA GLN A 300 -15.87 11.40 -31.30
C GLN A 300 -15.53 10.32 -32.35
N LEU A 301 -14.90 9.21 -31.93
CA LEU A 301 -14.57 8.11 -32.82
C LEU A 301 -15.83 7.37 -33.29
N ASN A 302 -16.80 7.15 -32.42
CA ASN A 302 -18.08 6.59 -32.80
C ASN A 302 -18.87 7.46 -33.75
N ALA A 303 -18.83 8.78 -33.59
CA ALA A 303 -19.44 9.73 -34.52
C ALA A 303 -18.79 9.71 -35.91
N LYS A 304 -17.46 9.49 -35.94
CA LYS A 304 -16.68 9.46 -37.20
C LYS A 304 -16.79 8.10 -37.95
N TRP A 305 -16.76 6.98 -37.22
CA TRP A 305 -16.60 5.66 -37.77
C TRP A 305 -17.85 4.77 -37.67
N GLY A 306 -18.86 5.22 -36.93
CA GLY A 306 -20.10 4.48 -36.67
C GLY A 306 -20.27 4.09 -35.22
N ALA A 307 -21.52 4.06 -34.76
CA ALA A 307 -21.85 3.66 -33.38
C ALA A 307 -21.39 2.23 -33.08
N GLY A 308 -20.77 2.02 -31.94
CA GLY A 308 -20.24 0.72 -31.50
C GLY A 308 -18.86 0.37 -32.08
N THR A 309 -18.21 1.29 -32.82
CA THR A 309 -16.82 1.08 -33.26
C THR A 309 -15.84 1.11 -32.07
N VAL A 310 -16.13 1.94 -31.06
CA VAL A 310 -15.34 2.03 -29.82
C VAL A 310 -16.28 1.87 -28.64
N GLU A 311 -16.08 0.83 -27.87
CA GLU A 311 -16.76 0.60 -26.59
C GLU A 311 -15.78 0.95 -25.48
N LEU A 312 -16.22 1.76 -24.51
CA LEU A 312 -15.42 2.19 -23.36
C LEU A 312 -16.15 1.82 -22.07
N CYS A 313 -15.46 1.08 -21.21
CA CYS A 313 -15.88 0.80 -19.85
C CYS A 313 -14.92 1.49 -18.88
N ILE A 314 -15.46 2.30 -17.96
CA ILE A 314 -14.68 2.94 -16.86
C ILE A 314 -15.22 2.42 -15.55
N THR A 315 -14.32 1.94 -14.67
CA THR A 315 -14.66 1.42 -13.35
C THR A 315 -13.81 2.14 -12.30
N ASP A 316 -14.48 2.83 -11.37
CA ASP A 316 -13.80 3.45 -10.23
C ASP A 316 -13.33 2.36 -9.26
N GLN A 317 -12.12 2.50 -8.73
CA GLN A 317 -11.48 1.51 -7.86
C GLN A 317 -11.46 1.98 -6.39
N TYR A 318 -10.95 3.19 -6.16
CA TYR A 318 -10.91 3.84 -4.84
C TYR A 318 -10.84 5.37 -4.99
N TYR A 319 -11.02 6.06 -3.87
CA TYR A 319 -11.01 7.52 -3.81
C TYR A 319 -10.01 8.05 -2.78
N ASN A 320 -9.65 9.31 -2.91
CA ASN A 320 -8.79 10.02 -1.98
C ASN A 320 -9.49 10.16 -0.62
N MET A 321 -8.87 9.63 0.45
CA MET A 321 -9.42 9.69 1.82
C MET A 321 -9.29 11.05 2.49
N LYS A 322 -8.66 12.03 1.84
CA LYS A 322 -8.38 13.37 2.36
C LYS A 322 -9.57 13.99 3.09
N ASP A 323 -10.71 14.10 2.42
CA ASP A 323 -11.90 14.78 2.96
C ASP A 323 -12.44 14.11 4.23
N ILE A 324 -12.22 12.81 4.37
CA ILE A 324 -12.61 12.04 5.56
C ILE A 324 -11.64 12.31 6.71
N ILE A 325 -10.34 12.28 6.41
CA ILE A 325 -9.31 12.51 7.43
C ILE A 325 -9.27 13.98 7.88
N GLU A 326 -9.55 14.94 7.00
CA GLU A 326 -9.68 16.35 7.39
C GLU A 326 -10.81 16.59 8.40
N GLN A 327 -11.89 15.82 8.35
CA GLN A 327 -12.94 15.83 9.37
C GLN A 327 -12.50 15.19 10.69
N ASN A 328 -11.41 14.43 10.66
CA ASN A 328 -10.77 13.75 11.79
C ASN A 328 -9.29 14.17 11.91
N ILE A 329 -8.97 15.43 11.66
CA ILE A 329 -7.59 15.93 11.53
C ILE A 329 -6.73 15.70 12.78
N HIS A 330 -7.36 15.48 13.93
CA HIS A 330 -6.67 15.08 15.15
C HIS A 330 -5.80 13.80 14.96
N LEU A 331 -6.14 12.93 14.01
CA LEU A 331 -5.33 11.76 13.67
C LEU A 331 -3.93 12.19 13.22
N ILE A 332 -3.86 13.16 12.35
CA ILE A 332 -2.60 13.67 11.81
C ILE A 332 -1.88 14.54 12.85
N GLU A 333 -2.60 15.42 13.57
CA GLU A 333 -1.98 16.30 14.57
C GLU A 333 -1.43 15.51 15.78
N ASN A 334 -2.13 14.46 16.21
CA ASN A 334 -1.65 13.55 17.27
C ASN A 334 -0.43 12.74 16.80
N ALA A 335 -0.44 12.24 15.57
CA ALA A 335 0.69 11.53 14.98
C ALA A 335 1.92 12.45 14.83
N LYS A 336 1.76 13.70 14.38
CA LYS A 336 2.85 14.70 14.36
C LYS A 336 3.42 14.93 15.76
N SER A 337 2.55 15.14 16.75
CA SER A 337 2.99 15.29 18.15
C SER A 337 3.76 14.06 18.65
N ALA A 338 3.33 12.86 18.30
CA ALA A 338 4.03 11.63 18.65
C ALA A 338 5.42 11.55 18.01
N CYS A 339 5.55 11.90 16.71
CA CYS A 339 6.83 12.01 16.02
C CYS A 339 7.78 12.96 16.73
N GLU A 340 7.33 14.17 17.04
CA GLU A 340 8.14 15.20 17.70
C GLU A 340 8.64 14.77 19.08
N ARG A 341 7.81 14.06 19.88
CA ARG A 341 8.18 13.55 21.20
C ARG A 341 9.32 12.54 21.17
N VAL A 342 9.47 11.79 20.09
CA VAL A 342 10.55 10.80 19.93
C VAL A 342 11.70 11.33 19.08
N GLY A 343 11.65 12.61 18.72
CA GLY A 343 12.71 13.29 17.96
C GLY A 343 12.69 12.97 16.46
N LEU A 344 11.57 12.47 15.93
CA LEU A 344 11.32 12.38 14.50
C LEU A 344 10.80 13.72 13.98
N ILE A 345 11.13 14.03 12.73
CA ILE A 345 10.57 15.18 12.02
C ILE A 345 9.35 14.67 11.25
N PRO A 346 8.13 15.09 11.62
CA PRO A 346 6.95 14.65 10.89
C PRO A 346 6.96 15.18 9.46
N ASN A 347 6.76 14.30 8.50
CA ASN A 347 6.61 14.62 7.10
C ASN A 347 5.21 14.19 6.62
N VAL A 348 4.49 15.08 5.97
CA VAL A 348 3.18 14.75 5.38
C VAL A 348 3.34 14.75 3.87
N SER A 349 3.11 13.61 3.25
CA SER A 349 3.22 13.45 1.80
C SER A 349 2.06 12.65 1.22
N PRO A 350 1.71 12.86 -0.06
CA PRO A 350 0.66 12.08 -0.70
C PRO A 350 1.15 10.68 -1.08
N ILE A 351 0.23 9.73 -1.07
CA ILE A 351 0.42 8.38 -1.61
C ILE A 351 0.07 8.40 -3.10
N ARG A 352 0.96 7.88 -3.94
CA ARG A 352 0.69 7.74 -5.39
C ARG A 352 0.09 6.38 -5.74
N GLY A 353 -0.73 5.84 -4.87
CA GLY A 353 -1.43 4.57 -4.96
C GLY A 353 -2.71 4.57 -4.13
N GLY A 354 -3.18 3.40 -3.76
CA GLY A 354 -4.19 3.16 -2.75
C GLY A 354 -3.57 2.45 -1.56
N THR A 355 -4.29 2.32 -0.46
CA THR A 355 -3.93 1.56 0.74
C THR A 355 -5.18 0.97 1.38
N ASP A 356 -5.03 0.00 2.25
CA ASP A 356 -6.13 -0.50 3.07
C ASP A 356 -6.82 0.64 3.84
N GLY A 357 -6.04 1.61 4.33
CA GLY A 357 -6.53 2.77 5.06
C GLY A 357 -7.51 3.62 4.26
N CYS A 358 -7.30 3.81 2.96
CA CYS A 358 -8.24 4.58 2.14
C CYS A 358 -9.60 3.88 2.01
N HIS A 359 -9.61 2.58 1.79
CA HIS A 359 -10.85 1.79 1.72
C HIS A 359 -11.62 1.79 3.05
N LEU A 360 -10.92 1.60 4.16
CA LEU A 360 -11.50 1.61 5.50
C LEU A 360 -12.09 2.98 5.85
N SER A 361 -11.42 4.06 5.46
CA SER A 361 -11.90 5.43 5.67
C SER A 361 -13.27 5.65 5.03
N PHE A 362 -13.48 5.20 3.79
CA PHE A 362 -14.78 5.28 3.10
C PHE A 362 -15.86 4.36 3.68
N ARG A 363 -15.46 3.34 4.45
CA ARG A 363 -16.39 2.44 5.15
C ARG A 363 -16.70 2.89 6.59
N GLY A 364 -16.23 4.09 6.98
CA GLY A 364 -16.55 4.72 8.26
C GLY A 364 -15.51 4.53 9.36
N LEU A 365 -14.34 3.98 9.05
CA LEU A 365 -13.19 3.89 9.96
C LEU A 365 -12.06 4.81 9.44
N PRO A 366 -11.96 6.07 9.91
CA PRO A 366 -10.87 6.96 9.48
C PRO A 366 -9.51 6.35 9.82
N CYS A 367 -8.68 6.14 8.78
CA CYS A 367 -7.46 5.35 8.89
C CYS A 367 -6.36 5.92 7.96
N PRO A 368 -5.56 6.92 8.42
CA PRO A 368 -4.37 7.37 7.71
C PRO A 368 -3.20 6.40 7.91
N ASP A 369 -2.15 6.57 7.09
CA ASP A 369 -0.99 5.70 7.11
C ASP A 369 0.20 6.33 7.86
N ILE A 370 0.98 5.48 8.53
CA ILE A 370 2.24 5.79 9.22
C ILE A 370 3.35 4.96 8.58
N GLY A 371 4.42 5.61 8.14
CA GLY A 371 5.56 4.94 7.54
C GLY A 371 6.38 4.11 8.52
N THR A 372 6.74 2.90 8.11
CA THR A 372 7.48 1.89 8.89
C THR A 372 9.00 2.08 8.89
N GLY A 373 9.53 2.95 8.04
CA GLY A 373 10.98 3.12 7.84
C GLY A 373 11.58 2.17 6.80
N ALA A 374 10.75 1.48 6.01
CA ALA A 374 11.18 0.65 4.90
C ALA A 374 11.44 1.48 3.64
N HIS A 375 12.31 0.99 2.77
CA HIS A 375 12.72 1.68 1.55
C HIS A 375 12.90 0.70 0.39
N ALA A 376 12.71 1.20 -0.83
CA ALA A 376 12.95 0.49 -2.10
C ALA A 376 12.23 -0.87 -2.19
N TYR A 377 11.03 -0.93 -1.61
CA TYR A 377 10.16 -2.11 -1.61
C TYR A 377 9.77 -2.54 -3.04
N HIS A 378 9.16 -3.72 -3.18
CA HIS A 378 8.80 -4.37 -4.45
C HIS A 378 10.00 -4.72 -5.33
N GLY A 379 11.21 -4.85 -4.73
CA GLY A 379 12.39 -5.20 -5.49
C GLY A 379 13.60 -5.63 -4.64
N PRO A 380 14.67 -6.09 -5.29
CA PRO A 380 15.82 -6.68 -4.59
C PRO A 380 16.70 -5.66 -3.84
N TYR A 381 16.39 -4.37 -3.93
CA TYR A 381 17.04 -3.30 -3.15
C TYR A 381 16.31 -2.99 -1.86
N GLU A 382 15.22 -3.69 -1.56
CA GLU A 382 14.41 -3.45 -0.37
C GLU A 382 15.26 -3.58 0.90
N HIS A 383 15.14 -2.59 1.78
CA HIS A 383 15.91 -2.52 3.01
C HIS A 383 15.20 -1.69 4.08
N ILE A 384 15.57 -1.94 5.33
CA ILE A 384 15.08 -1.20 6.48
C ILE A 384 16.19 -1.08 7.53
N SER A 385 16.10 -0.06 8.39
CA SER A 385 17.01 0.12 9.51
C SER A 385 16.37 -0.34 10.83
N ALA A 386 17.12 -1.10 11.63
CA ALA A 386 16.66 -1.50 12.97
C ALA A 386 16.35 -0.28 13.86
N GLN A 387 17.10 0.81 13.73
CA GLN A 387 16.89 2.04 14.49
C GLN A 387 15.67 2.82 14.01
N SER A 388 15.36 2.80 12.71
CA SER A 388 14.12 3.36 12.17
C SER A 388 12.90 2.63 12.73
N MET A 389 12.91 1.30 12.74
CA MET A 389 11.85 0.48 13.36
C MET A 389 11.69 0.78 14.86
N ASP A 390 12.80 0.86 15.63
CA ASP A 390 12.76 1.22 17.05
C ASP A 390 12.10 2.61 17.25
N LYS A 391 12.35 3.57 16.34
CA LYS A 391 11.75 4.91 16.34
C LYS A 391 10.25 4.90 16.03
N VAL A 392 9.80 4.08 15.09
CA VAL A 392 8.37 3.94 14.80
C VAL A 392 7.65 3.31 16.00
N VAL A 393 8.21 2.28 16.62
CA VAL A 393 7.65 1.69 17.86
C VAL A 393 7.54 2.75 18.97
N ASP A 394 8.59 3.55 19.21
CA ASP A 394 8.55 4.63 20.20
C ASP A 394 7.47 5.67 19.86
N MET A 395 7.32 6.02 18.58
CA MET A 395 6.30 6.96 18.10
C MET A 395 4.89 6.43 18.34
N VAL A 396 4.59 5.18 17.98
CA VAL A 396 3.24 4.62 18.17
C VAL A 396 2.92 4.42 19.66
N ILE A 397 3.91 4.20 20.53
CA ILE A 397 3.73 4.22 22.00
C ILE A 397 3.32 5.62 22.46
N GLU A 398 3.98 6.68 21.98
CA GLU A 398 3.60 8.06 22.32
C GLU A 398 2.21 8.41 21.77
N LEU A 399 1.86 7.92 20.58
CA LEU A 399 0.53 8.08 20.01
C LEU A 399 -0.55 7.44 20.89
N VAL A 400 -0.34 6.22 21.38
CA VAL A 400 -1.23 5.53 22.32
C VAL A 400 -1.37 6.33 23.62
N LYS A 401 -0.28 6.89 24.17
CA LYS A 401 -0.33 7.75 25.35
C LYS A 401 -1.14 9.03 25.11
N ILE A 402 -1.03 9.65 23.94
CA ILE A 402 -1.84 10.81 23.57
C ILE A 402 -3.32 10.43 23.58
N TYR A 403 -3.68 9.32 22.93
CA TYR A 403 -5.07 8.87 22.88
C TYR A 403 -5.63 8.39 24.21
N SER A 404 -4.80 7.93 25.13
CA SER A 404 -5.24 7.53 26.47
C SER A 404 -5.84 8.71 27.27
N THR A 405 -5.42 9.93 26.97
CA THR A 405 -5.91 11.17 27.61
C THR A 405 -6.78 12.02 26.68
N PHE A 406 -7.03 11.53 25.46
CA PHE A 406 -7.83 12.23 24.45
C PHE A 406 -9.30 12.21 24.83
N SER A 407 -9.92 13.40 24.93
CA SER A 407 -11.36 13.56 25.08
C SER A 407 -11.92 14.22 23.81
N LYS A 408 -12.91 13.58 23.19
CA LYS A 408 -13.65 14.17 22.06
C LYS A 408 -14.35 15.45 22.47
#